data_0273fb6ce81e798184a2b329cf23aff8
#
_entry.id   0273fb6ce81e798184a2b329cf23aff8
#
_cell.length_a   1.000
_cell.length_b   1.000
_cell.length_c   1.000
_cell.angle_alpha   90.00
_cell.angle_beta   90.00
_cell.angle_gamma   90.00
#
_symmetry.space_group_name_H-M   'P 1'
#
loop_
_entity.id
_entity.type
_entity.pdbx_description
1 polymer ?
#
loop_
_entity_poly.entity_id
_entity_poly.type
_entity_poly.pdbx_seq_one_letter_code
_entity_poly.pdbx_strand_id
1 'polypeptide(L)'
;CTPKGKMAMINMQSWMFLSSFEKLRKDIIEHYQIDSLLHLGAHAFSEISGEIVQSVSFVFSNQKNHMKGIYHDITKFNTASAKELAYINNNTPHFLFNSKDFTEIQGTPIAYWVNRTLIETFKYSKITKYAKPSKGMMPGSDFIQLAWEISFDSIELDVTSHEMSKVSNKKWYHYFKGGGFRRWYGNKTYIVNYLHDGEHVKAG
;
A
#
# COMPACT_ATOMS: atom_id res chain seq x y z
N CYS A 1 -8.29 31.60 4.20
CA CYS A 1 -9.47 31.61 5.10
C CYS A 1 -9.29 32.61 6.21
N THR A 2 -10.41 33.16 6.76
CA THR A 2 -10.37 33.94 7.99
C THR A 2 -9.90 33.08 9.18
N PRO A 3 -9.44 33.66 10.31
CA PRO A 3 -8.93 32.89 11.45
C PRO A 3 -9.91 31.84 12.02
N LYS A 4 -11.21 32.00 11.81
CA LYS A 4 -12.26 31.03 12.20
C LYS A 4 -12.98 30.41 10.99
N GLY A 5 -12.42 30.60 9.80
CA GLY A 5 -13.02 30.09 8.57
C GLY A 5 -12.92 28.60 8.43
N LYS A 6 -13.83 28.06 7.64
CA LYS A 6 -13.83 26.64 7.21
C LYS A 6 -13.60 26.54 5.71
N MET A 7 -12.95 25.50 5.29
CA MET A 7 -12.76 25.11 3.90
C MET A 7 -13.31 23.71 3.70
N ALA A 8 -14.16 23.54 2.70
CA ALA A 8 -14.66 22.24 2.29
C ALA A 8 -14.25 21.97 0.83
N MET A 9 -13.87 20.75 0.53
CA MET A 9 -13.46 20.37 -0.81
C MET A 9 -13.74 18.88 -1.07
N ILE A 10 -13.93 18.55 -2.34
CA ILE A 10 -13.86 17.17 -2.85
C ILE A 10 -12.70 17.11 -3.82
N ASN A 11 -11.81 16.14 -3.63
CA ASN A 11 -10.69 15.90 -4.53
C ASN A 11 -10.27 14.43 -4.53
N MET A 12 -9.19 14.10 -5.25
CA MET A 12 -8.63 12.74 -5.25
C MET A 12 -8.05 12.39 -3.87
N GLN A 13 -8.34 11.17 -3.39
CA GLN A 13 -7.88 10.70 -2.08
C GLN A 13 -6.37 10.48 -1.96
N SER A 14 -5.62 10.51 -3.06
CA SER A 14 -4.19 10.19 -3.11
C SER A 14 -3.34 11.00 -2.12
N TRP A 15 -3.72 12.25 -1.82
CA TRP A 15 -3.01 13.07 -0.83
C TRP A 15 -3.03 12.46 0.57
N MET A 16 -4.02 11.62 0.91
CA MET A 16 -4.13 10.97 2.21
C MET A 16 -2.98 9.98 2.47
N PHE A 17 -2.39 9.38 1.41
CA PHE A 17 -1.52 8.22 1.56
C PHE A 17 -0.18 8.33 0.85
N LEU A 18 -0.12 8.93 -0.36
CA LEU A 18 1.10 8.94 -1.16
C LEU A 18 2.23 9.69 -0.47
N SER A 19 3.44 9.17 -0.57
CA SER A 19 4.64 9.75 0.02
C SER A 19 4.97 11.15 -0.50
N SER A 20 4.64 11.44 -1.77
CA SER A 20 4.81 12.77 -2.38
C SER A 20 4.00 13.86 -1.68
N PHE A 21 2.92 13.51 -0.99
CA PHE A 21 2.08 14.44 -0.23
C PHE A 21 2.36 14.46 1.29
N GLU A 22 3.42 13.80 1.76
CA GLU A 22 3.74 13.78 3.20
C GLU A 22 3.89 15.16 3.80
N LYS A 23 4.58 16.06 3.09
CA LYS A 23 4.80 17.45 3.54
C LYS A 23 3.46 18.19 3.66
N LEU A 24 2.56 18.03 2.68
CA LEU A 24 1.21 18.62 2.71
C LEU A 24 0.41 18.10 3.92
N ARG A 25 0.43 16.80 4.19
CA ARG A 25 -0.27 16.23 5.35
C ARG A 25 0.24 16.76 6.68
N LYS A 26 1.56 16.88 6.82
CA LYS A 26 2.18 17.48 8.02
C LYS A 26 1.72 18.91 8.21
N ASP A 27 1.73 19.70 7.14
CA ASP A 27 1.27 21.09 7.17
C ASP A 27 -0.21 21.20 7.57
N ILE A 28 -1.08 20.37 6.98
CA ILE A 28 -2.50 20.29 7.34
C ILE A 28 -2.68 19.96 8.82
N ILE A 29 -2.01 18.93 9.31
CA ILE A 29 -2.14 18.50 10.71
C ILE A 29 -1.55 19.53 11.67
N GLU A 30 -0.52 20.25 11.27
CA GLU A 30 0.12 21.26 12.10
C GLU A 30 -0.69 22.54 12.21
N HIS A 31 -1.34 22.98 11.15
CA HIS A 31 -1.96 24.30 11.10
C HIS A 31 -3.50 24.28 11.10
N TYR A 32 -4.12 23.19 10.70
CA TYR A 32 -5.56 23.09 10.54
C TYR A 32 -6.18 21.97 11.38
N GLN A 33 -7.46 22.08 11.63
CA GLN A 33 -8.27 21.01 12.21
C GLN A 33 -9.02 20.29 11.10
N ILE A 34 -8.91 18.97 11.04
CA ILE A 34 -9.80 18.13 10.22
C ILE A 34 -11.09 17.95 11.02
N ASP A 35 -12.15 18.66 10.64
CA ASP A 35 -13.45 18.55 11.32
C ASP A 35 -14.18 17.29 10.91
N SER A 36 -14.24 17.05 9.59
CA SER A 36 -14.86 15.86 9.03
C SER A 36 -14.16 15.42 7.75
N LEU A 37 -14.21 14.13 7.48
CA LEU A 37 -13.71 13.52 6.26
C LEU A 37 -14.67 12.40 5.84
N LEU A 38 -15.12 12.45 4.59
CA LEU A 38 -15.95 11.41 3.98
C LEU A 38 -15.14 10.73 2.87
N HIS A 39 -14.72 9.50 3.12
CA HIS A 39 -13.94 8.71 2.18
C HIS A 39 -14.86 8.04 1.18
N LEU A 40 -14.97 8.64 0.01
CA LEU A 40 -15.86 8.22 -1.05
C LEU A 40 -15.31 7.01 -1.83
N GLY A 41 -14.00 6.98 -2.06
CA GLY A 41 -13.36 5.94 -2.89
C GLY A 41 -13.73 6.04 -4.36
N ALA A 42 -13.71 4.89 -5.05
CA ALA A 42 -14.12 4.76 -6.44
C ALA A 42 -15.65 4.90 -6.59
N HIS A 43 -16.11 5.18 -7.81
CA HIS A 43 -17.55 5.27 -8.17
C HIS A 43 -18.35 6.28 -7.32
N ALA A 44 -17.70 7.38 -6.93
CA ALA A 44 -18.37 8.48 -6.22
C ALA A 44 -19.28 9.30 -7.14
N PHE A 45 -19.01 9.30 -8.44
CA PHE A 45 -19.74 10.05 -9.47
C PHE A 45 -20.22 9.08 -10.56
N SER A 46 -21.49 9.20 -10.95
CA SER A 46 -22.11 8.32 -11.94
C SER A 46 -21.53 8.50 -13.34
N GLU A 47 -21.07 9.71 -13.66
CA GLU A 47 -20.52 10.07 -14.98
C GLU A 47 -19.08 9.62 -15.18
N ILE A 48 -18.37 9.31 -14.09
CA ILE A 48 -16.97 8.87 -14.15
C ILE A 48 -16.93 7.37 -14.06
N SER A 49 -16.73 6.72 -15.20
CA SER A 49 -16.58 5.27 -15.26
C SER A 49 -15.19 4.84 -14.79
N GLY A 50 -15.16 3.74 -14.02
CA GLY A 50 -13.93 3.03 -13.66
C GLY A 50 -13.41 3.28 -12.25
N GLU A 51 -12.45 2.46 -11.85
CA GLU A 51 -11.82 2.47 -10.50
C GLU A 51 -10.70 3.51 -10.35
N ILE A 52 -10.38 4.26 -11.42
CA ILE A 52 -9.19 5.10 -11.49
C ILE A 52 -9.33 6.34 -10.60
N VAL A 53 -10.52 6.97 -10.59
CA VAL A 53 -10.76 8.18 -9.80
C VAL A 53 -11.34 7.81 -8.45
N GLN A 54 -10.51 7.87 -7.43
CA GLN A 54 -10.92 7.64 -6.05
C GLN A 54 -10.93 8.96 -5.29
N SER A 55 -12.05 9.31 -4.71
CA SER A 55 -12.33 10.63 -4.16
C SER A 55 -12.49 10.64 -2.66
N VAL A 56 -12.26 11.81 -2.07
CA VAL A 56 -12.50 12.12 -0.67
C VAL A 56 -13.10 13.52 -0.55
N SER A 57 -14.06 13.68 0.34
CA SER A 57 -14.60 14.98 0.75
C SER A 57 -14.15 15.29 2.16
N PHE A 58 -13.82 16.55 2.44
CA PHE A 58 -13.38 16.95 3.77
C PHE A 58 -13.76 18.39 4.10
N VAL A 59 -13.80 18.67 5.40
CA VAL A 59 -13.94 19.99 5.97
C VAL A 59 -12.79 20.26 6.93
N PHE A 60 -12.06 21.33 6.67
CA PHE A 60 -11.00 21.82 7.54
C PHE A 60 -11.39 23.15 8.17
N SER A 61 -11.08 23.32 9.46
CA SER A 61 -11.14 24.60 10.15
C SER A 61 -9.78 25.24 10.23
N ASN A 62 -9.72 26.55 10.01
CA ASN A 62 -8.51 27.38 10.19
C ASN A 62 -8.28 27.74 11.67
N GLN A 63 -8.69 26.87 12.57
CA GLN A 63 -8.46 26.99 14.00
C GLN A 63 -8.37 25.60 14.61
N LYS A 64 -7.29 25.34 15.33
CA LYS A 64 -7.17 24.11 16.11
C LYS A 64 -8.02 24.20 17.38
N ASN A 65 -8.94 23.30 17.51
CA ASN A 65 -9.74 23.13 18.74
C ASN A 65 -9.39 21.87 19.52
N HIS A 66 -8.38 21.09 19.06
CA HIS A 66 -7.95 19.81 19.62
C HIS A 66 -9.06 18.74 19.76
N MET A 67 -10.17 18.95 19.11
CA MET A 67 -11.25 17.97 19.07
C MET A 67 -10.93 16.85 18.10
N LYS A 68 -11.58 15.71 18.28
CA LYS A 68 -11.51 14.63 17.30
C LYS A 68 -12.33 14.99 16.07
N GLY A 69 -11.76 14.78 14.90
CA GLY A 69 -12.51 14.82 13.65
C GLY A 69 -13.36 13.56 13.48
N ILE A 70 -14.40 13.68 12.67
CA ILE A 70 -15.28 12.57 12.31
C ILE A 70 -14.89 12.07 10.91
N TYR A 71 -14.62 10.78 10.79
CA TYR A 71 -14.22 10.14 9.54
C TYR A 71 -15.25 9.09 9.16
N HIS A 72 -15.86 9.20 7.98
CA HIS A 72 -16.79 8.22 7.44
C HIS A 72 -16.16 7.44 6.31
N ASP A 73 -16.35 6.13 6.30
CA ASP A 73 -15.89 5.24 5.24
C ASP A 73 -17.07 4.66 4.47
N ILE A 74 -17.20 5.08 3.21
CA ILE A 74 -18.22 4.56 2.28
C ILE A 74 -17.57 3.93 1.04
N THR A 75 -16.29 3.60 1.10
CA THR A 75 -15.55 3.02 -0.03
C THR A 75 -16.09 1.68 -0.50
N LYS A 76 -16.69 0.90 0.41
CA LYS A 76 -17.25 -0.43 0.12
C LYS A 76 -18.51 -0.43 -0.77
N PHE A 77 -19.15 0.71 -0.95
CA PHE A 77 -20.34 0.82 -1.80
C PHE A 77 -19.92 1.16 -3.24
N ASN A 78 -20.44 0.41 -4.22
CA ASN A 78 -19.97 0.43 -5.59
C ASN A 78 -20.74 1.37 -6.54
N THR A 79 -21.71 2.13 -6.03
CA THR A 79 -22.46 3.12 -6.84
C THR A 79 -22.66 4.42 -6.06
N ALA A 80 -22.78 5.54 -6.76
CA ALA A 80 -23.04 6.85 -6.17
C ALA A 80 -24.32 6.82 -5.32
N SER A 81 -25.42 6.25 -5.84
CA SER A 81 -26.69 6.16 -5.12
C SER A 81 -26.61 5.29 -3.87
N ALA A 82 -25.86 4.17 -3.90
CA ALA A 82 -25.66 3.32 -2.72
C ALA A 82 -24.84 4.06 -1.65
N LYS A 83 -23.84 4.84 -2.05
CA LYS A 83 -23.04 5.68 -1.14
C LYS A 83 -23.90 6.74 -0.46
N GLU A 84 -24.73 7.43 -1.24
CA GLU A 84 -25.66 8.45 -0.76
C GLU A 84 -26.64 7.87 0.26
N LEU A 85 -27.33 6.81 -0.09
CA LEU A 85 -28.27 6.12 0.81
C LEU A 85 -27.61 5.64 2.10
N ALA A 86 -26.41 5.05 2.00
CA ALA A 86 -25.69 4.60 3.16
C ALA A 86 -25.30 5.75 4.09
N TYR A 87 -24.90 6.88 3.56
CA TYR A 87 -24.55 8.06 4.34
C TYR A 87 -25.77 8.70 4.98
N ILE A 88 -26.86 8.92 4.23
CA ILE A 88 -28.11 9.53 4.74
C ILE A 88 -28.73 8.68 5.84
N ASN A 89 -28.74 7.37 5.67
CA ASN A 89 -29.31 6.44 6.65
C ASN A 89 -28.37 6.15 7.85
N ASN A 90 -27.23 6.84 7.93
CA ASN A 90 -26.21 6.65 8.97
C ASN A 90 -25.70 5.19 9.09
N ASN A 91 -25.72 4.47 7.98
CA ASN A 91 -25.34 3.05 7.87
C ASN A 91 -23.88 2.88 7.48
N THR A 92 -23.04 3.82 7.91
CA THR A 92 -21.62 3.86 7.55
C THR A 92 -20.74 3.74 8.78
N PRO A 93 -19.63 2.98 8.71
CA PRO A 93 -18.62 3.05 9.74
C PRO A 93 -18.14 4.50 9.89
N HIS A 94 -18.12 5.00 11.12
CA HIS A 94 -17.52 6.28 11.42
C HIS A 94 -16.50 6.14 12.54
N PHE A 95 -15.47 6.96 12.46
CA PHE A 95 -14.33 6.92 13.36
C PHE A 95 -14.12 8.31 13.94
N LEU A 96 -13.83 8.38 15.23
CA LEU A 96 -13.44 9.61 15.92
C LEU A 96 -11.93 9.58 16.16
N PHE A 97 -11.20 10.42 15.44
CA PHE A 97 -9.74 10.37 15.45
C PHE A 97 -9.14 11.76 15.67
N ASN A 98 -8.09 11.84 16.48
CA ASN A 98 -7.34 13.08 16.63
C ASN A 98 -6.30 13.18 15.51
N SER A 99 -6.31 14.25 14.75
CA SER A 99 -5.37 14.45 13.63
C SER A 99 -3.90 14.33 14.04
N LYS A 100 -3.55 14.68 15.27
CA LYS A 100 -2.20 14.50 15.81
C LYS A 100 -1.73 13.05 15.82
N ASP A 101 -2.65 12.10 16.05
CA ASP A 101 -2.26 10.69 16.15
C ASP A 101 -1.72 10.14 14.82
N PHE A 102 -2.06 10.76 13.69
CA PHE A 102 -1.47 10.40 12.38
C PHE A 102 0.03 10.65 12.31
N THR A 103 0.56 11.58 13.09
CA THR A 103 2.00 11.87 13.11
C THR A 103 2.82 10.75 13.77
N GLU A 104 2.18 9.85 14.52
CA GLU A 104 2.82 8.68 15.11
C GLU A 104 3.14 7.61 14.07
N ILE A 105 2.48 7.67 12.89
CA ILE A 105 2.68 6.74 11.77
C ILE A 105 3.69 7.32 10.80
N GLN A 106 4.67 6.54 10.37
CA GLN A 106 5.67 6.99 9.40
C GLN A 106 5.01 7.43 8.09
N GLY A 107 5.38 8.62 7.58
CA GLY A 107 4.78 9.23 6.39
C GLY A 107 3.47 9.95 6.67
N THR A 108 3.00 9.94 7.92
CA THR A 108 1.83 10.68 8.39
C THR A 108 0.57 10.44 7.52
N PRO A 109 0.21 9.19 7.15
CA PRO A 109 -0.99 8.92 6.37
C PRO A 109 -2.25 9.24 7.19
N ILE A 110 -3.31 9.68 6.50
CA ILE A 110 -4.63 9.89 7.13
C ILE A 110 -5.33 8.53 7.28
N ALA A 111 -4.79 7.70 8.16
CA ALA A 111 -5.20 6.31 8.37
C ALA A 111 -6.20 6.18 9.54
N TYR A 112 -7.32 6.86 9.44
CA TYR A 112 -8.35 6.97 10.51
C TYR A 112 -8.97 5.63 10.95
N TRP A 113 -8.86 4.58 10.12
CA TRP A 113 -9.36 3.22 10.42
C TRP A 113 -8.41 2.39 11.28
N VAL A 114 -7.20 2.88 11.50
CA VAL A 114 -6.17 2.15 12.25
C VAL A 114 -6.48 2.23 13.75
N ASN A 115 -6.48 1.10 14.43
CA ASN A 115 -6.70 1.08 15.87
C ASN A 115 -5.49 1.58 16.65
N ARG A 116 -5.69 2.01 17.88
CA ARG A 116 -4.65 2.57 18.75
C ARG A 116 -3.50 1.59 18.99
N THR A 117 -3.80 0.31 19.16
CA THR A 117 -2.79 -0.73 19.38
C THR A 117 -1.81 -0.81 18.21
N LEU A 118 -2.31 -0.73 16.98
CA LEU A 118 -1.44 -0.74 15.80
C LEU A 118 -0.58 0.52 15.71
N ILE A 119 -1.14 1.70 16.04
CA ILE A 119 -0.36 2.96 16.08
C ILE A 119 0.79 2.83 17.08
N GLU A 120 0.54 2.25 18.24
CA GLU A 120 1.58 2.05 19.27
C GLU A 120 2.72 1.16 18.80
N THR A 121 2.48 0.24 17.85
CA THR A 121 3.55 -0.60 17.30
C THR A 121 4.62 0.21 16.55
N PHE A 122 4.28 1.37 15.99
CA PHE A 122 5.25 2.25 15.33
C PHE A 122 6.27 2.89 16.29
N LYS A 123 6.03 2.82 17.60
CA LYS A 123 6.99 3.27 18.62
C LYS A 123 8.10 2.27 18.88
N TYR A 124 7.91 0.99 18.48
CA TYR A 124 8.94 -0.02 18.63
C TYR A 124 10.06 0.12 17.61
N SER A 125 11.17 -0.54 17.88
CA SER A 125 12.33 -0.56 16.99
C SER A 125 11.94 -1.06 15.59
N LYS A 126 12.35 -0.32 14.57
CA LYS A 126 12.11 -0.70 13.17
C LYS A 126 12.86 -2.00 12.84
N ILE A 127 12.28 -2.80 11.96
CA ILE A 127 12.90 -4.03 11.46
C ILE A 127 14.29 -3.77 10.86
N THR A 128 14.51 -2.57 10.30
CA THR A 128 15.80 -2.15 9.75
C THR A 128 16.95 -2.14 10.75
N LYS A 129 16.65 -2.14 12.06
CA LYS A 129 17.65 -2.32 13.11
C LYS A 129 18.21 -3.75 13.14
N TYR A 130 17.43 -4.73 12.72
CA TYR A 130 17.74 -6.16 12.86
C TYR A 130 17.98 -6.83 11.50
N ALA A 131 17.41 -6.31 10.42
CA ALA A 131 17.51 -6.84 9.07
C ALA A 131 17.48 -5.72 8.03
N LYS A 132 18.12 -5.95 6.90
CA LYS A 132 18.07 -5.06 5.74
C LYS A 132 16.94 -5.53 4.81
N PRO A 133 15.74 -4.92 4.85
CA PRO A 133 14.68 -5.27 3.92
C PRO A 133 15.08 -4.83 2.52
N SER A 134 14.95 -5.73 1.55
CA SER A 134 15.19 -5.44 0.14
C SER A 134 14.15 -6.14 -0.71
N LYS A 135 13.93 -5.64 -1.91
CA LYS A 135 13.15 -6.37 -2.92
C LYS A 135 13.89 -7.68 -3.24
N GLY A 136 13.13 -8.76 -3.37
CA GLY A 136 13.64 -9.99 -3.98
C GLY A 136 14.01 -9.76 -5.45
N MET A 137 14.60 -10.78 -6.05
CA MET A 137 14.92 -10.79 -7.46
C MET A 137 13.64 -10.62 -8.29
N MET A 138 13.65 -9.69 -9.26
CA MET A 138 12.55 -9.40 -10.18
C MET A 138 13.06 -9.49 -11.62
N PRO A 139 13.36 -10.69 -12.12
CA PRO A 139 13.83 -10.86 -13.49
C PRO A 139 12.75 -10.48 -14.49
N GLY A 140 13.12 -9.92 -15.62
CA GLY A 140 12.23 -9.72 -16.76
C GLY A 140 11.63 -11.04 -17.25
N SER A 141 10.53 -10.97 -18.00
CA SER A 141 9.83 -12.15 -18.55
C SER A 141 10.77 -13.04 -19.37
N ASP A 142 11.72 -12.47 -20.06
CA ASP A 142 12.67 -13.18 -20.95
C ASP A 142 13.65 -14.08 -20.22
N PHE A 143 13.79 -13.87 -18.91
CA PHE A 143 14.67 -14.68 -18.05
C PHE A 143 13.92 -15.77 -17.28
N ILE A 144 12.61 -15.85 -17.42
CA ILE A 144 11.76 -16.81 -16.70
C ILE A 144 11.16 -17.78 -17.71
N GLN A 145 11.20 -19.07 -17.38
CA GLN A 145 10.56 -20.14 -18.12
C GLN A 145 9.73 -21.02 -17.17
N LEU A 146 8.85 -21.81 -17.74
CA LEU A 146 8.16 -22.86 -16.99
C LEU A 146 9.07 -24.07 -16.86
N ALA A 147 9.14 -24.65 -15.67
CA ALA A 147 10.10 -25.74 -15.39
C ALA A 147 9.95 -26.95 -16.33
N TRP A 148 8.76 -27.20 -16.87
CA TRP A 148 8.52 -28.31 -17.79
C TRP A 148 8.85 -28.02 -19.28
N GLU A 149 9.17 -26.75 -19.61
CA GLU A 149 9.58 -26.37 -20.97
C GLU A 149 11.08 -26.59 -21.20
N ILE A 150 11.83 -26.88 -20.14
CA ILE A 150 13.28 -27.00 -20.16
C ILE A 150 13.69 -28.42 -19.76
N SER A 151 14.73 -28.96 -20.43
CA SER A 151 15.29 -30.25 -20.06
C SER A 151 15.72 -30.25 -18.60
N PHE A 152 15.30 -31.27 -17.86
CA PHE A 152 15.58 -31.43 -16.43
C PHE A 152 17.08 -31.42 -16.12
N ASP A 153 17.90 -31.97 -17.04
CA ASP A 153 19.36 -32.00 -16.88
C ASP A 153 20.02 -30.62 -16.89
N SER A 154 19.32 -29.60 -17.43
CA SER A 154 19.83 -28.22 -17.47
C SER A 154 19.37 -27.38 -16.28
N ILE A 155 18.53 -27.94 -15.39
CA ILE A 155 18.04 -27.28 -14.20
C ILE A 155 18.92 -27.68 -13.00
N GLU A 156 19.35 -26.70 -12.23
CA GLU A 156 20.07 -26.93 -10.97
C GLU A 156 19.07 -26.95 -9.81
N LEU A 157 18.99 -28.10 -9.13
CA LEU A 157 17.99 -28.32 -8.10
C LEU A 157 18.54 -28.27 -6.68
N ASP A 158 19.83 -28.58 -6.53
CA ASP A 158 20.44 -28.87 -5.23
C ASP A 158 21.36 -27.76 -4.72
N VAL A 159 21.25 -26.55 -5.27
CA VAL A 159 22.03 -25.40 -4.81
C VAL A 159 21.49 -24.91 -3.46
N THR A 160 22.35 -24.93 -2.47
CA THR A 160 22.05 -24.47 -1.10
C THR A 160 22.78 -23.18 -0.73
N SER A 161 23.73 -22.73 -1.57
CA SER A 161 24.46 -21.49 -1.34
C SER A 161 24.75 -20.73 -2.64
N HIS A 162 25.03 -19.46 -2.51
CA HIS A 162 25.40 -18.59 -3.62
C HIS A 162 26.76 -18.98 -4.24
N GLU A 163 27.69 -19.48 -3.43
CA GLU A 163 28.98 -19.96 -3.90
C GLU A 163 28.83 -21.17 -4.83
N MET A 164 27.91 -22.08 -4.49
CA MET A 164 27.59 -23.22 -5.35
C MET A 164 27.01 -22.78 -6.69
N SER A 165 26.18 -21.76 -6.72
CA SER A 165 25.60 -21.26 -7.98
C SER A 165 26.64 -20.65 -8.91
N LYS A 166 27.73 -20.10 -8.39
CA LYS A 166 28.83 -19.53 -9.20
C LYS A 166 29.66 -20.57 -9.93
N VAL A 167 29.81 -21.76 -9.34
CA VAL A 167 30.63 -22.84 -9.93
C VAL A 167 29.80 -23.83 -10.74
N SER A 168 28.48 -23.77 -10.64
CA SER A 168 27.58 -24.59 -11.44
C SER A 168 27.58 -24.11 -12.90
N ASN A 169 27.71 -25.06 -13.84
CA ASN A 169 27.56 -24.79 -15.27
C ASN A 169 26.13 -24.83 -15.77
N LYS A 170 25.16 -25.07 -14.88
CA LYS A 170 23.74 -25.09 -15.25
C LYS A 170 23.18 -23.70 -15.34
N LYS A 171 22.28 -23.53 -16.29
CA LYS A 171 21.70 -22.24 -16.64
C LYS A 171 20.48 -21.91 -15.81
N TRP A 172 19.67 -22.90 -15.42
CA TRP A 172 18.36 -22.73 -14.88
C TRP A 172 18.28 -23.12 -13.41
N TYR A 173 17.63 -22.26 -12.61
CA TYR A 173 17.44 -22.43 -11.18
C TYR A 173 15.97 -22.22 -10.82
N HIS A 174 15.49 -22.85 -9.75
CA HIS A 174 14.13 -22.61 -9.30
C HIS A 174 13.91 -21.15 -8.93
N TYR A 175 12.79 -20.60 -9.41
CA TYR A 175 12.34 -19.25 -9.11
C TYR A 175 11.01 -19.28 -8.39
N PHE A 176 10.99 -18.80 -7.14
CA PHE A 176 9.78 -18.69 -6.33
C PHE A 176 9.06 -17.39 -6.62
N LYS A 177 8.22 -17.38 -7.64
CA LYS A 177 7.48 -16.20 -8.08
C LYS A 177 6.28 -15.87 -7.19
N GLY A 178 5.93 -16.68 -6.22
CA GLY A 178 4.66 -16.65 -5.53
C GLY A 178 3.58 -17.38 -6.31
N GLY A 179 2.34 -17.30 -5.87
CA GLY A 179 1.23 -18.03 -6.49
C GLY A 179 0.09 -18.28 -5.52
N GLY A 180 -0.85 -19.14 -5.89
CA GLY A 180 -1.97 -19.55 -5.05
C GLY A 180 -1.50 -20.16 -3.72
N PHE A 181 -2.37 -20.14 -2.73
CA PHE A 181 -2.09 -20.71 -1.42
C PHE A 181 -1.68 -22.18 -1.52
N ARG A 182 -0.55 -22.53 -0.90
CA ARG A 182 -0.04 -23.88 -0.73
C ARG A 182 0.25 -24.10 0.75
N ARG A 183 -0.31 -25.16 1.33
CA ARG A 183 -0.24 -25.37 2.78
C ARG A 183 1.17 -25.65 3.28
N TRP A 184 1.91 -26.48 2.58
CA TRP A 184 3.22 -26.95 3.02
C TRP A 184 4.30 -26.78 1.97
N TYR A 185 4.00 -27.05 0.70
CA TYR A 185 4.95 -27.13 -0.38
C TYR A 185 4.30 -26.81 -1.73
N GLY A 186 5.00 -26.10 -2.60
CA GLY A 186 4.50 -25.78 -3.95
C GLY A 186 5.10 -24.52 -4.55
N ASN A 187 4.45 -24.02 -5.60
CA ASN A 187 4.87 -22.84 -6.35
C ASN A 187 6.27 -22.92 -6.97
N LYS A 188 6.75 -24.15 -7.28
CA LYS A 188 8.01 -24.42 -7.99
C LYS A 188 7.82 -24.52 -9.52
N THR A 189 6.86 -23.80 -10.05
CA THR A 189 6.47 -23.83 -11.45
C THR A 189 7.46 -23.14 -12.37
N TYR A 190 8.17 -22.15 -11.84
CA TYR A 190 9.06 -21.28 -12.60
C TYR A 190 10.53 -21.58 -12.33
N ILE A 191 11.32 -21.40 -13.37
CA ILE A 191 12.77 -21.36 -13.32
C ILE A 191 13.28 -20.06 -13.91
N VAL A 192 14.45 -19.63 -13.48
CA VAL A 192 15.11 -18.41 -13.93
C VAL A 192 16.47 -18.73 -14.52
N ASN A 193 16.82 -18.04 -15.59
CA ASN A 193 18.18 -18.07 -16.12
C ASN A 193 19.10 -17.30 -15.18
N TYR A 194 19.93 -18.05 -14.42
CA TYR A 194 20.88 -17.48 -13.47
C TYR A 194 22.33 -17.87 -13.80
N LEU A 195 22.61 -18.14 -15.08
CA LEU A 195 23.94 -18.45 -15.54
C LEU A 195 24.92 -17.32 -15.18
N HIS A 196 26.16 -17.67 -14.85
CA HIS A 196 27.20 -16.72 -14.42
C HIS A 196 26.75 -15.81 -13.26
N ASP A 197 26.18 -16.43 -12.22
CA ASP A 197 25.70 -15.70 -11.05
C ASP A 197 24.60 -14.66 -11.37
N GLY A 198 23.80 -14.91 -12.39
CA GLY A 198 22.71 -14.03 -12.78
C GLY A 198 23.15 -12.67 -13.31
N GLU A 199 24.30 -12.57 -13.96
CA GLU A 199 24.84 -11.32 -14.50
C GLU A 199 23.80 -10.54 -15.30
N HIS A 200 23.07 -11.21 -16.19
CA HIS A 200 22.02 -10.59 -17.01
C HIS A 200 20.81 -10.13 -16.20
N VAL A 201 20.46 -10.84 -15.14
CA VAL A 201 19.32 -10.47 -14.26
C VAL A 201 19.69 -9.30 -13.34
N LYS A 202 20.96 -9.15 -13.00
CA LYS A 202 21.46 -8.06 -12.16
C LYS A 202 21.71 -6.76 -12.93
N ALA A 203 21.89 -6.84 -14.24
CA ALA A 203 22.15 -5.70 -15.12
C ALA A 203 20.89 -4.94 -15.57
N GLY A 204 19.69 -5.49 -15.39
CA GLY A 204 18.38 -4.89 -15.72
C GLY A 204 17.68 -4.42 -14.47
#